data_fcf1d75a5f5038ddc414f31adeca325e
#
_entry.id   fcf1d75a5f5038ddc414f31adeca325e
#
_cell.length_a   1.000
_cell.length_b   1.000
_cell.length_c   1.000
_cell.angle_alpha   90.00
_cell.angle_beta   90.00
_cell.angle_gamma   90.00
#
_symmetry.space_group_name_H-M   'P 1'
#
loop_
_entity.id
_entity.type
_entity.pdbx_description
1 polymer ?
#
loop_
_entity_poly.entity_id
_entity_poly.type
_entity_poly.pdbx_seq_one_letter_code
_entity_poly.pdbx_strand_id
1 'polypeptide(L)'
;MPTPDLKSLLKSTFGYDAFRPLQEEIIDAALAGRDVMVLMPTGGGKSLCYQLPALARDGLTIVVSPLIALMKDQVDALQAAGAPATFLNSTLDAEESRRRIGGLHRGEYKLLYIAPERLMLSGTQEMLESWKPQCIAIDEAHCISEWGHDFRPEYRQLADLRHRFGQIPMMALTATATDRVRADIVSQLRLQEPARFIASFNRPNLQYRVTPRRSALRQVLEVIGKHDGESGIVYCNSRNGTERLAARLKENGVEAAPYHAGMDAAARSRNQEAFIRDDLQVICATIAFGMGIDKPDVRFVIHQDLPKNLEGYYQETGRAGRDGLSADCVLLFNASDVTKQTGFIEEKDDEHERAVARQLLQQMVHYAESRQCRQRVLLDYFSEKFEEENCRACDNCLEPKETFD
;
A
#
# COMPACT_ATOMS: atom_id res chain seq x y z
N MET A 1 -20.72 17.27 -23.27
CA MET A 1 -21.21 18.07 -22.13
C MET A 1 -20.06 18.84 -21.57
N PRO A 2 -20.25 20.04 -20.97
CA PRO A 2 -19.13 20.71 -20.29
C PRO A 2 -18.58 19.80 -19.22
N THR A 3 -17.26 19.71 -19.12
CA THR A 3 -16.59 18.93 -18.06
C THR A 3 -17.08 19.46 -16.70
N PRO A 4 -17.59 18.60 -15.81
CA PRO A 4 -18.05 19.07 -14.51
C PRO A 4 -16.88 19.75 -13.78
N ASP A 5 -17.20 20.78 -12.99
CA ASP A 5 -16.20 21.43 -12.15
C ASP A 5 -15.64 20.39 -11.17
N LEU A 6 -14.37 20.07 -11.34
CA LEU A 6 -13.68 19.03 -10.56
C LEU A 6 -13.68 19.31 -9.05
N LYS A 7 -13.61 20.61 -8.66
CA LYS A 7 -13.64 21.00 -7.26
C LYS A 7 -15.02 20.81 -6.64
N SER A 8 -16.07 21.13 -7.40
CA SER A 8 -17.45 20.87 -6.99
C SER A 8 -17.70 19.35 -6.84
N LEU A 9 -17.20 18.54 -7.78
CA LEU A 9 -17.33 17.08 -7.72
C LEU A 9 -16.52 16.49 -6.54
N LEU A 10 -15.30 16.99 -6.30
CA LEU A 10 -14.47 16.63 -5.17
C LEU A 10 -15.20 16.89 -3.84
N LYS A 11 -15.80 18.08 -3.71
CA LYS A 11 -16.52 18.46 -2.48
C LYS A 11 -17.78 17.65 -2.29
N SER A 12 -18.60 17.51 -3.33
CA SER A 12 -19.90 16.84 -3.22
C SER A 12 -19.78 15.34 -3.01
N THR A 13 -18.78 14.66 -3.60
CA THR A 13 -18.62 13.20 -3.51
C THR A 13 -17.70 12.78 -2.38
N PHE A 14 -16.57 13.47 -2.19
CA PHE A 14 -15.54 13.05 -1.25
C PHE A 14 -15.43 13.93 -0.01
N GLY A 15 -16.14 15.08 0.03
CA GLY A 15 -16.13 16.00 1.16
C GLY A 15 -14.88 16.89 1.29
N TYR A 16 -13.94 16.81 0.34
CA TYR A 16 -12.70 17.58 0.37
C TYR A 16 -12.86 18.96 -0.28
N ASP A 17 -12.26 19.99 0.34
CA ASP A 17 -12.31 21.36 -0.15
C ASP A 17 -11.22 21.67 -1.18
N ALA A 18 -10.13 20.91 -1.18
CA ALA A 18 -8.97 21.13 -2.05
C ALA A 18 -8.27 19.82 -2.41
N PHE A 19 -7.59 19.81 -3.54
CA PHE A 19 -6.68 18.75 -3.93
C PHE A 19 -5.41 18.75 -3.06
N ARG A 20 -4.86 17.56 -2.81
CA ARG A 20 -3.52 17.41 -2.29
C ARG A 20 -2.50 17.68 -3.41
N PRO A 21 -1.21 17.93 -3.08
CA PRO A 21 -0.17 18.13 -4.10
C PRO A 21 -0.18 17.01 -5.15
N LEU A 22 0.01 17.39 -6.41
CA LEU A 22 0.01 16.54 -7.62
C LEU A 22 -1.36 15.95 -8.02
N GLN A 23 -2.38 15.95 -7.17
CA GLN A 23 -3.66 15.30 -7.52
C GLN A 23 -4.35 15.99 -8.71
N GLU A 24 -4.39 17.31 -8.74
CA GLU A 24 -5.06 18.07 -9.80
C GLU A 24 -4.36 17.81 -11.15
N GLU A 25 -3.04 17.88 -11.20
CA GLU A 25 -2.25 17.64 -12.41
C GLU A 25 -2.37 16.18 -12.91
N ILE A 26 -2.44 15.20 -12.00
CA ILE A 26 -2.66 13.80 -12.34
C ILE A 26 -4.04 13.61 -12.95
N ILE A 27 -5.07 14.20 -12.34
CA ILE A 27 -6.46 14.13 -12.79
C ILE A 27 -6.59 14.77 -14.16
N ASP A 28 -5.99 15.95 -14.39
CA ASP A 28 -6.00 16.64 -15.67
C ASP A 28 -5.32 15.79 -16.77
N ALA A 29 -4.16 15.21 -16.49
CA ALA A 29 -3.48 14.32 -17.43
C ALA A 29 -4.33 13.10 -17.78
N ALA A 30 -4.98 12.47 -16.78
CA ALA A 30 -5.91 11.38 -16.98
C ALA A 30 -7.12 11.82 -17.82
N LEU A 31 -7.71 12.98 -17.55
CA LEU A 31 -8.83 13.53 -18.31
C LEU A 31 -8.43 13.92 -19.75
N ALA A 32 -7.20 14.29 -19.98
CA ALA A 32 -6.66 14.53 -21.32
C ALA A 32 -6.42 13.23 -22.12
N GLY A 33 -6.70 12.04 -21.54
CA GLY A 33 -6.54 10.75 -22.22
C GLY A 33 -5.08 10.30 -22.37
N ARG A 34 -4.18 10.82 -21.54
CA ARG A 34 -2.76 10.42 -21.53
C ARG A 34 -2.57 9.16 -20.69
N ASP A 35 -1.56 8.37 -21.04
CA ASP A 35 -1.04 7.39 -20.09
C ASP A 35 -0.36 8.12 -18.92
N VAL A 36 -0.55 7.58 -17.71
CA VAL A 36 -0.08 8.23 -16.48
C VAL A 36 0.65 7.23 -15.60
N MET A 37 1.79 7.61 -15.06
CA MET A 37 2.48 6.89 -14.02
C MET A 37 2.51 7.72 -12.75
N VAL A 38 1.93 7.19 -11.68
CA VAL A 38 1.79 7.87 -10.38
C VAL A 38 2.56 7.12 -9.30
N LEU A 39 3.47 7.81 -8.67
CA LEU A 39 4.19 7.34 -7.51
C LEU A 39 3.90 8.30 -6.34
N MET A 40 3.07 7.85 -5.41
CA MET A 40 2.66 8.63 -4.24
C MET A 40 2.65 7.75 -3.00
N PRO A 41 3.19 8.20 -1.86
CA PRO A 41 3.23 7.41 -0.64
C PRO A 41 1.84 6.97 -0.19
N THR A 42 1.79 5.95 0.66
CA THR A 42 0.56 5.53 1.33
C THR A 42 -0.05 6.71 2.07
N GLY A 43 -1.37 6.88 1.96
CA GLY A 43 -2.07 8.07 2.51
C GLY A 43 -2.00 9.32 1.63
N GLY A 44 -1.26 9.31 0.51
CA GLY A 44 -1.18 10.43 -0.43
C GLY A 44 -2.46 10.68 -1.26
N GLY A 45 -3.45 9.79 -1.18
CA GLY A 45 -4.72 9.93 -1.90
C GLY A 45 -4.67 9.45 -3.36
N LYS A 46 -3.86 8.40 -3.65
CA LYS A 46 -3.76 7.78 -4.99
C LYS A 46 -5.10 7.39 -5.61
N SER A 47 -6.01 6.82 -4.81
CA SER A 47 -7.29 6.34 -5.30
C SER A 47 -8.13 7.46 -5.91
N LEU A 48 -8.09 8.66 -5.35
CA LEU A 48 -8.80 9.84 -5.87
C LEU A 48 -8.37 10.18 -7.30
N CYS A 49 -7.09 9.95 -7.63
CA CYS A 49 -6.51 10.28 -8.94
C CYS A 49 -7.16 9.52 -10.11
N TYR A 50 -7.75 8.34 -9.86
CA TYR A 50 -8.53 7.62 -10.87
C TYR A 50 -10.04 7.62 -10.60
N GLN A 51 -10.46 7.77 -9.35
CA GLN A 51 -11.88 7.79 -8.99
C GLN A 51 -12.56 9.07 -9.48
N LEU A 52 -11.96 10.23 -9.24
CA LEU A 52 -12.57 11.50 -9.65
C LEU A 52 -12.68 11.63 -11.18
N PRO A 53 -11.65 11.33 -12.00
CA PRO A 53 -11.77 11.29 -13.45
C PRO A 53 -12.85 10.32 -13.95
N ALA A 54 -12.98 9.15 -13.30
CA ALA A 54 -14.01 8.18 -13.65
C ALA A 54 -15.44 8.72 -13.46
N LEU A 55 -15.65 9.52 -12.41
CA LEU A 55 -16.93 10.17 -12.14
C LEU A 55 -17.19 11.37 -13.05
N ALA A 56 -16.13 12.09 -13.44
CA ALA A 56 -16.21 13.26 -14.30
C ALA A 56 -16.46 12.92 -15.78
N ARG A 57 -16.24 11.67 -16.22
CA ARG A 57 -16.38 11.19 -17.59
C ARG A 57 -17.61 10.33 -17.80
N ASP A 58 -18.04 10.22 -19.06
CA ASP A 58 -18.90 9.13 -19.48
C ASP A 58 -18.09 7.87 -19.77
N GLY A 59 -18.70 6.72 -19.49
CA GLY A 59 -18.11 5.39 -19.68
C GLY A 59 -17.58 4.77 -18.40
N LEU A 60 -16.90 3.65 -18.55
CA LEU A 60 -16.43 2.79 -17.47
C LEU A 60 -14.91 2.96 -17.27
N THR A 61 -14.48 3.13 -16.04
CA THR A 61 -13.07 2.97 -15.64
C THR A 61 -12.89 1.63 -14.98
N ILE A 62 -11.95 0.83 -15.49
CA ILE A 62 -11.53 -0.44 -14.88
C ILE A 62 -10.40 -0.17 -13.92
N VAL A 63 -10.53 -0.65 -12.69
CA VAL A 63 -9.49 -0.59 -11.65
C VAL A 63 -9.00 -2.00 -11.37
N VAL A 64 -7.78 -2.29 -11.80
CA VAL A 64 -7.12 -3.57 -11.48
C VAL A 64 -6.45 -3.43 -10.13
N SER A 65 -6.82 -4.29 -9.18
CA SER A 65 -6.26 -4.28 -7.83
C SER A 65 -5.93 -5.71 -7.37
N PRO A 66 -4.82 -5.93 -6.64
CA PRO A 66 -4.40 -7.27 -6.25
C PRO A 66 -5.12 -7.80 -5.01
N LEU A 67 -5.96 -6.99 -4.38
CA LEU A 67 -6.49 -7.28 -3.06
C LEU A 67 -8.01 -7.22 -3.01
N ILE A 68 -8.60 -8.39 -2.82
CA ILE A 68 -10.05 -8.57 -2.73
C ILE A 68 -10.69 -7.73 -1.61
N ALA A 69 -10.06 -7.70 -0.43
CA ALA A 69 -10.57 -6.92 0.70
C ALA A 69 -10.57 -5.42 0.40
N LEU A 70 -9.45 -4.90 -0.13
CA LEU A 70 -9.34 -3.49 -0.52
C LEU A 70 -10.36 -3.07 -1.58
N MET A 71 -10.62 -3.94 -2.57
CA MET A 71 -11.65 -3.66 -3.59
C MET A 71 -13.01 -3.46 -2.95
N LYS A 72 -13.38 -4.32 -2.00
CA LYS A 72 -14.66 -4.21 -1.29
C LYS A 72 -14.75 -2.91 -0.52
N ASP A 73 -13.74 -2.60 0.29
CA ASP A 73 -13.71 -1.38 1.12
C ASP A 73 -13.79 -0.11 0.24
N GLN A 74 -13.05 -0.07 -0.88
CA GLN A 74 -13.10 1.04 -1.85
C GLN A 74 -14.49 1.19 -2.49
N VAL A 75 -15.11 0.08 -2.90
CA VAL A 75 -16.43 0.12 -3.52
C VAL A 75 -17.51 0.49 -2.51
N ASP A 76 -17.46 -0.05 -1.30
CA ASP A 76 -18.41 0.28 -0.24
C ASP A 76 -18.33 1.79 0.11
N ALA A 77 -17.14 2.35 0.22
CA ALA A 77 -16.92 3.78 0.46
C ALA A 77 -17.47 4.65 -0.71
N LEU A 78 -17.20 4.25 -1.96
CA LEU A 78 -17.71 4.95 -3.13
C LEU A 78 -19.25 4.91 -3.20
N GLN A 79 -19.86 3.76 -2.94
CA GLN A 79 -21.31 3.61 -2.92
C GLN A 79 -21.94 4.43 -1.79
N ALA A 80 -21.34 4.48 -0.61
CA ALA A 80 -21.76 5.34 0.49
C ALA A 80 -21.69 6.84 0.14
N ALA A 81 -20.72 7.23 -0.71
CA ALA A 81 -20.61 8.56 -1.27
C ALA A 81 -21.53 8.82 -2.50
N GLY A 82 -22.40 7.86 -2.85
CA GLY A 82 -23.30 7.96 -3.99
C GLY A 82 -22.64 7.74 -5.36
N ALA A 83 -21.39 7.28 -5.41
CA ALA A 83 -20.68 7.00 -6.65
C ALA A 83 -21.01 5.59 -7.18
N PRO A 84 -21.35 5.43 -8.48
CA PRO A 84 -21.74 4.14 -9.04
C PRO A 84 -20.51 3.27 -9.31
N ALA A 85 -20.11 2.48 -8.33
CA ALA A 85 -18.98 1.56 -8.36
C ALA A 85 -19.41 0.12 -8.09
N THR A 86 -18.65 -0.84 -8.63
CA THR A 86 -18.84 -2.27 -8.36
C THR A 86 -17.50 -3.01 -8.38
N PHE A 87 -17.50 -4.27 -7.95
CA PHE A 87 -16.33 -5.14 -8.08
C PHE A 87 -16.70 -6.53 -8.60
N LEU A 88 -15.76 -7.19 -9.26
CA LEU A 88 -15.82 -8.59 -9.66
C LEU A 88 -14.58 -9.34 -9.15
N ASN A 89 -14.79 -10.28 -8.24
CA ASN A 89 -13.73 -11.12 -7.69
C ASN A 89 -14.27 -12.53 -7.35
N SER A 90 -13.45 -13.37 -6.77
CA SER A 90 -13.77 -14.78 -6.45
C SER A 90 -14.65 -14.97 -5.21
N THR A 91 -14.96 -13.91 -4.45
CA THR A 91 -15.81 -14.02 -3.25
C THR A 91 -17.30 -13.89 -3.55
N LEU A 92 -17.66 -13.45 -4.76
CA LEU A 92 -19.04 -13.29 -5.18
C LEU A 92 -19.66 -14.66 -5.53
N ASP A 93 -20.85 -14.90 -5.04
CA ASP A 93 -21.65 -16.02 -5.53
C ASP A 93 -22.10 -15.81 -7.00
N ALA A 94 -22.67 -16.85 -7.61
CA ALA A 94 -23.04 -16.82 -9.01
C ALA A 94 -24.22 -15.88 -9.32
N GLU A 95 -25.10 -15.64 -8.37
CA GLU A 95 -26.26 -14.75 -8.53
C GLU A 95 -25.81 -13.29 -8.48
N GLU A 96 -25.04 -12.92 -7.47
CA GLU A 96 -24.52 -11.58 -7.31
C GLU A 96 -23.56 -11.22 -8.46
N SER A 97 -22.72 -12.16 -8.91
CA SER A 97 -21.86 -11.98 -10.06
C SER A 97 -22.66 -11.67 -11.32
N ARG A 98 -23.73 -12.43 -11.60
CA ARG A 98 -24.63 -12.19 -12.73
C ARG A 98 -25.35 -10.85 -12.65
N ARG A 99 -25.81 -10.45 -11.46
CA ARG A 99 -26.47 -9.17 -11.22
C ARG A 99 -25.54 -8.00 -11.57
N ARG A 100 -24.28 -8.04 -11.10
CA ARG A 100 -23.27 -7.00 -11.36
C ARG A 100 -22.88 -6.94 -12.83
N ILE A 101 -22.67 -8.08 -13.46
CA ILE A 101 -22.39 -8.15 -14.90
C ILE A 101 -23.57 -7.56 -15.70
N GLY A 102 -24.80 -7.86 -15.33
CA GLY A 102 -25.98 -7.24 -15.93
C GLY A 102 -25.99 -5.71 -15.80
N GLY A 103 -25.64 -5.18 -14.63
CA GLY A 103 -25.52 -3.76 -14.41
C GLY A 103 -24.41 -3.10 -15.24
N LEU A 104 -23.27 -3.78 -15.43
CA LEU A 104 -22.18 -3.33 -16.31
C LEU A 104 -22.66 -3.24 -17.78
N HIS A 105 -23.40 -4.22 -18.26
CA HIS A 105 -23.98 -4.16 -19.62
C HIS A 105 -25.00 -3.04 -19.81
N ARG A 106 -25.72 -2.65 -18.76
CA ARG A 106 -26.66 -1.51 -18.79
C ARG A 106 -25.98 -0.15 -18.57
N GLY A 107 -24.66 -0.14 -18.29
CA GLY A 107 -23.92 1.10 -18.02
C GLY A 107 -24.25 1.75 -16.68
N GLU A 108 -24.68 0.96 -15.69
CA GLU A 108 -25.04 1.45 -14.34
C GLU A 108 -23.85 1.86 -13.48
N TYR A 109 -22.62 1.48 -13.88
CA TYR A 109 -21.41 1.73 -13.10
C TYR A 109 -20.40 2.61 -13.84
N LYS A 110 -19.71 3.47 -13.09
CA LYS A 110 -18.59 4.29 -13.56
C LYS A 110 -17.25 3.65 -13.23
N LEU A 111 -17.18 2.84 -12.17
CA LEU A 111 -15.95 2.15 -11.73
C LEU A 111 -16.23 0.64 -11.57
N LEU A 112 -15.36 -0.16 -12.16
CA LEU A 112 -15.28 -1.59 -11.94
C LEU A 112 -13.93 -1.95 -11.33
N TYR A 113 -13.93 -2.41 -10.08
CA TYR A 113 -12.75 -3.02 -9.46
C TYR A 113 -12.69 -4.50 -9.80
N ILE A 114 -11.54 -4.97 -10.26
CA ILE A 114 -11.38 -6.36 -10.71
C ILE A 114 -10.00 -6.89 -10.34
N ALA A 115 -9.95 -8.16 -9.91
CA ALA A 115 -8.69 -8.85 -9.66
C ALA A 115 -8.01 -9.23 -11.00
N PRO A 116 -6.68 -9.19 -11.10
CA PRO A 116 -5.97 -9.50 -12.33
C PRO A 116 -6.29 -10.91 -12.85
N GLU A 117 -6.40 -11.91 -11.98
CA GLU A 117 -6.74 -13.29 -12.33
C GLU A 117 -8.13 -13.38 -12.98
N ARG A 118 -9.10 -12.62 -12.48
CA ARG A 118 -10.45 -12.56 -13.04
C ARG A 118 -10.46 -11.83 -14.38
N LEU A 119 -9.68 -10.76 -14.48
CA LEU A 119 -9.58 -9.94 -15.69
C LEU A 119 -9.02 -10.74 -16.88
N MET A 120 -8.11 -11.68 -16.62
CA MET A 120 -7.45 -12.46 -17.66
C MET A 120 -8.26 -13.67 -18.14
N LEU A 121 -9.40 -13.97 -17.54
CA LEU A 121 -10.31 -15.01 -18.07
C LEU A 121 -10.89 -14.59 -19.42
N SER A 122 -10.85 -15.49 -20.42
CA SER A 122 -11.31 -15.22 -21.79
C SER A 122 -12.72 -14.63 -21.83
N GLY A 123 -13.67 -15.22 -21.10
CA GLY A 123 -15.05 -14.72 -21.03
C GLY A 123 -15.16 -13.32 -20.40
N THR A 124 -14.26 -12.95 -19.47
CA THR A 124 -14.23 -11.58 -18.92
C THR A 124 -13.69 -10.58 -19.95
N GLN A 125 -12.67 -10.96 -20.70
CA GLN A 125 -12.09 -10.09 -21.73
C GLN A 125 -13.08 -9.80 -22.88
N GLU A 126 -13.89 -10.78 -23.30
CA GLU A 126 -14.95 -10.58 -24.27
C GLU A 126 -16.03 -9.61 -23.75
N MET A 127 -16.44 -9.75 -22.49
CA MET A 127 -17.38 -8.82 -21.86
C MET A 127 -16.81 -7.39 -21.75
N LEU A 128 -15.52 -7.24 -21.44
CA LEU A 128 -14.87 -5.93 -21.36
C LEU A 128 -14.98 -5.12 -22.65
N GLU A 129 -14.85 -5.76 -23.81
CA GLU A 129 -15.03 -5.08 -25.11
C GLU A 129 -16.45 -4.52 -25.24
N SER A 130 -17.45 -5.26 -24.78
CA SER A 130 -18.86 -4.82 -24.82
C SER A 130 -19.14 -3.65 -23.86
N TRP A 131 -18.42 -3.55 -22.74
CA TRP A 131 -18.56 -2.47 -21.76
C TRP A 131 -17.84 -1.18 -22.16
N LYS A 132 -16.99 -1.21 -23.20
CA LYS A 132 -16.29 -0.06 -23.79
C LYS A 132 -15.58 0.80 -22.74
N PRO A 133 -14.61 0.25 -22.01
CA PRO A 133 -13.91 1.00 -20.99
C PRO A 133 -13.21 2.24 -21.57
N GLN A 134 -13.17 3.31 -20.80
CA GLN A 134 -12.57 4.59 -21.18
C GLN A 134 -11.22 4.85 -20.51
N CYS A 135 -10.88 4.06 -19.47
CA CYS A 135 -9.62 4.14 -18.76
C CYS A 135 -9.37 2.80 -18.04
N ILE A 136 -8.10 2.42 -17.93
CA ILE A 136 -7.65 1.29 -17.10
C ILE A 136 -6.67 1.83 -16.08
N ALA A 137 -7.06 1.79 -14.80
CA ALA A 137 -6.20 2.12 -13.68
C ALA A 137 -5.63 0.82 -13.08
N ILE A 138 -4.32 0.74 -12.94
CA ILE A 138 -3.61 -0.40 -12.37
C ILE A 138 -3.08 0.05 -11.02
N ASP A 139 -3.77 -0.35 -9.97
CA ASP A 139 -3.36 -0.08 -8.60
C ASP A 139 -2.30 -1.09 -8.17
N GLU A 140 -1.43 -0.69 -7.24
CA GLU A 140 -0.23 -1.43 -6.83
C GLU A 140 0.61 -1.94 -8.02
N ALA A 141 0.81 -1.05 -9.01
CA ALA A 141 1.49 -1.38 -10.27
C ALA A 141 2.89 -1.96 -10.09
N HIS A 142 3.54 -1.78 -8.92
CA HIS A 142 4.82 -2.41 -8.60
C HIS A 142 4.75 -3.95 -8.62
N CYS A 143 3.55 -4.54 -8.48
CA CYS A 143 3.35 -5.99 -8.56
C CYS A 143 3.71 -6.58 -9.94
N ILE A 144 3.85 -5.75 -10.99
CA ILE A 144 4.25 -6.22 -12.33
C ILE A 144 5.74 -6.57 -12.42
N SER A 145 6.56 -5.99 -11.55
CA SER A 145 8.01 -6.06 -11.61
C SER A 145 8.56 -7.19 -10.73
N GLU A 146 9.40 -8.05 -11.30
CA GLU A 146 10.17 -9.06 -10.56
C GLU A 146 11.14 -8.43 -9.54
N TRP A 147 11.50 -7.18 -9.75
CA TRP A 147 12.35 -6.41 -8.85
C TRP A 147 11.58 -5.72 -7.75
N GLY A 148 10.24 -5.76 -7.81
CA GLY A 148 9.35 -5.24 -6.78
C GLY A 148 9.27 -6.19 -5.58
N HIS A 149 8.86 -5.66 -4.45
CA HIS A 149 8.77 -6.41 -3.19
C HIS A 149 7.57 -7.37 -3.09
N ASP A 150 6.57 -7.23 -3.97
CA ASP A 150 5.35 -8.06 -4.05
C ASP A 150 5.05 -8.43 -5.53
N PHE A 151 6.00 -9.10 -6.16
CA PHE A 151 5.82 -9.54 -7.55
C PHE A 151 4.67 -10.53 -7.67
N ARG A 152 3.82 -10.33 -8.69
CA ARG A 152 2.68 -11.19 -9.03
C ARG A 152 2.68 -11.51 -10.52
N PRO A 153 2.88 -12.78 -10.90
CA PRO A 153 2.93 -13.18 -12.31
C PRO A 153 1.70 -12.76 -13.11
N GLU A 154 0.52 -12.72 -12.47
CA GLU A 154 -0.75 -12.31 -13.10
C GLU A 154 -0.72 -10.86 -13.58
N TYR A 155 0.04 -9.98 -12.91
CA TYR A 155 0.21 -8.59 -13.34
C TYR A 155 0.97 -8.46 -14.67
N ARG A 156 1.85 -9.39 -15.00
CA ARG A 156 2.54 -9.38 -16.30
C ARG A 156 1.59 -9.61 -17.47
N GLN A 157 0.53 -10.37 -17.24
CA GLN A 157 -0.49 -10.61 -18.28
C GLN A 157 -1.27 -9.32 -18.62
N LEU A 158 -1.24 -8.29 -17.76
CA LEU A 158 -1.87 -6.99 -18.04
C LEU A 158 -1.27 -6.27 -19.25
N ALA A 159 -0.05 -6.66 -19.69
CA ALA A 159 0.53 -6.21 -20.96
C ALA A 159 -0.38 -6.51 -22.17
N ASP A 160 -1.15 -7.60 -22.10
CA ASP A 160 -2.06 -8.01 -23.18
C ASP A 160 -3.26 -7.08 -23.33
N LEU A 161 -3.63 -6.37 -22.26
CA LEU A 161 -4.70 -5.35 -22.30
C LEU A 161 -4.36 -4.23 -23.29
N ARG A 162 -3.07 -3.84 -23.37
CA ARG A 162 -2.62 -2.82 -24.33
C ARG A 162 -2.78 -3.30 -25.78
N HIS A 163 -2.54 -4.57 -26.05
CA HIS A 163 -2.76 -5.12 -27.38
C HIS A 163 -4.24 -5.12 -27.77
N ARG A 164 -5.10 -5.46 -26.82
CA ARG A 164 -6.53 -5.59 -27.06
C ARG A 164 -7.26 -4.25 -27.13
N PHE A 165 -6.87 -3.32 -26.23
CA PHE A 165 -7.55 -2.03 -26.06
C PHE A 165 -6.74 -0.82 -26.52
N GLY A 166 -5.72 -1.00 -27.31
CA GLY A 166 -4.76 -0.11 -27.92
C GLY A 166 -4.77 1.39 -27.57
N GLN A 167 -5.91 2.04 -27.71
CA GLN A 167 -6.10 3.48 -27.55
C GLN A 167 -6.61 3.90 -26.16
N ILE A 168 -6.94 2.95 -25.28
CA ILE A 168 -7.47 3.28 -23.96
C ILE A 168 -6.32 3.76 -23.06
N PRO A 169 -6.40 4.95 -22.44
CA PRO A 169 -5.38 5.44 -21.54
C PRO A 169 -5.24 4.54 -20.31
N MET A 170 -4.00 4.30 -19.91
CA MET A 170 -3.67 3.52 -18.72
C MET A 170 -3.05 4.41 -17.65
N MET A 171 -3.46 4.16 -16.40
CA MET A 171 -2.88 4.78 -15.22
C MET A 171 -2.20 3.71 -14.37
N ALA A 172 -0.89 3.79 -14.19
CA ALA A 172 -0.16 2.92 -13.29
C ALA A 172 0.11 3.66 -11.97
N LEU A 173 -0.42 3.14 -10.86
CA LEU A 173 -0.32 3.80 -9.56
C LEU A 173 0.35 2.87 -8.55
N THR A 174 1.30 3.39 -7.77
CA THR A 174 1.92 2.66 -6.68
C THR A 174 2.41 3.59 -5.57
N ALA A 175 2.59 3.03 -4.37
CA ALA A 175 3.18 3.76 -3.25
C ALA A 175 4.71 3.70 -3.24
N THR A 176 5.29 2.63 -3.78
CA THR A 176 6.72 2.33 -3.71
C THR A 176 7.21 1.79 -5.04
N ALA A 177 8.26 2.40 -5.57
CA ALA A 177 8.97 1.89 -6.72
C ALA A 177 10.36 2.55 -6.81
N THR A 178 11.42 1.76 -6.90
CA THR A 178 12.75 2.23 -7.28
C THR A 178 12.79 2.61 -8.75
N ASP A 179 13.81 3.30 -9.22
CA ASP A 179 13.94 3.67 -10.66
C ASP A 179 13.84 2.46 -11.57
N ARG A 180 14.41 1.33 -11.15
CA ARG A 180 14.34 0.06 -11.90
C ARG A 180 12.90 -0.44 -12.00
N VAL A 181 12.17 -0.44 -10.90
CA VAL A 181 10.75 -0.85 -10.86
C VAL A 181 9.89 0.11 -11.69
N ARG A 182 10.16 1.43 -11.65
CA ARG A 182 9.46 2.44 -12.47
C ARG A 182 9.66 2.18 -13.97
N ALA A 183 10.90 1.90 -14.37
CA ALA A 183 11.21 1.59 -15.76
C ALA A 183 10.51 0.29 -16.21
N ASP A 184 10.49 -0.72 -15.34
CA ASP A 184 9.84 -1.99 -15.63
C ASP A 184 8.32 -1.84 -15.73
N ILE A 185 7.66 -1.08 -14.85
CA ILE A 185 6.22 -0.76 -14.95
C ILE A 185 5.90 -0.15 -16.32
N VAL A 186 6.64 0.88 -16.74
CA VAL A 186 6.41 1.54 -18.03
C VAL A 186 6.59 0.58 -19.20
N SER A 187 7.64 -0.24 -19.16
CA SER A 187 7.95 -1.20 -20.21
C SER A 187 6.92 -2.33 -20.28
N GLN A 188 6.61 -2.97 -19.15
CA GLN A 188 5.70 -4.13 -19.09
C GLN A 188 4.27 -3.75 -19.45
N LEU A 189 3.77 -2.60 -18.97
CA LEU A 189 2.44 -2.09 -19.33
C LEU A 189 2.41 -1.41 -20.70
N ARG A 190 3.57 -1.25 -21.35
CA ARG A 190 3.71 -0.56 -22.65
C ARG A 190 3.04 0.81 -22.64
N LEU A 191 3.28 1.59 -21.57
CA LEU A 191 2.75 2.93 -21.45
C LEU A 191 3.37 3.84 -22.54
N GLN A 192 2.51 4.59 -23.22
CA GLN A 192 2.90 5.47 -24.34
C GLN A 192 3.19 6.88 -23.82
N GLU A 193 4.46 7.26 -23.81
CA GLU A 193 4.93 8.57 -23.33
C GLU A 193 4.19 9.05 -22.06
N PRO A 194 4.20 8.24 -20.97
CA PRO A 194 3.36 8.51 -19.82
C PRO A 194 3.75 9.82 -19.14
N ALA A 195 2.75 10.59 -18.74
CA ALA A 195 2.94 11.65 -17.77
C ALA A 195 3.38 11.04 -16.43
N ARG A 196 4.52 11.47 -15.90
CA ARG A 196 5.10 10.90 -14.67
C ARG A 196 4.94 11.88 -13.52
N PHE A 197 4.30 11.41 -12.46
CA PHE A 197 4.08 12.17 -11.23
C PHE A 197 4.69 11.40 -10.07
N ILE A 198 5.74 11.95 -9.48
CA ILE A 198 6.50 11.33 -8.40
C ILE A 198 6.42 12.28 -7.21
N ALA A 199 5.65 11.89 -6.19
CA ALA A 199 5.64 12.60 -4.92
C ALA A 199 6.87 12.21 -4.11
N SER A 200 7.31 13.10 -3.24
CA SER A 200 8.41 12.83 -2.31
C SER A 200 8.05 11.66 -1.37
N PHE A 201 9.02 10.78 -1.14
CA PHE A 201 8.97 9.74 -0.12
C PHE A 201 9.27 10.28 1.28
N ASN A 202 9.67 11.54 1.37
CA ASN A 202 9.98 12.17 2.65
C ASN A 202 8.73 12.31 3.51
N ARG A 203 8.78 11.72 4.71
CA ARG A 203 7.73 11.80 5.73
C ARG A 203 8.35 12.42 7.00
N PRO A 204 8.48 13.75 7.07
CA PRO A 204 9.19 14.44 8.15
C PRO A 204 8.53 14.26 9.53
N ASN A 205 7.26 13.89 9.56
CA ASN A 205 6.52 13.58 10.77
C ASN A 205 6.78 12.18 11.33
N LEU A 206 7.49 11.28 10.62
CA LEU A 206 7.81 9.95 11.10
C LEU A 206 9.22 9.92 11.74
N GLN A 207 9.27 9.49 12.98
CA GLN A 207 10.52 9.37 13.73
C GLN A 207 11.04 7.93 13.68
N TYR A 208 12.06 7.68 12.85
CA TYR A 208 12.63 6.35 12.68
C TYR A 208 13.68 6.03 13.74
N ARG A 209 13.54 4.86 14.39
CA ARG A 209 14.49 4.35 15.37
C ARG A 209 14.79 2.88 15.10
N VAL A 210 16.05 2.49 15.21
CA VAL A 210 16.49 1.08 15.20
C VAL A 210 17.17 0.77 16.53
N THR A 211 16.58 -0.16 17.28
CA THR A 211 17.03 -0.53 18.62
C THR A 211 17.42 -2.00 18.65
N PRO A 212 18.58 -2.38 19.25
CA PRO A 212 18.90 -3.79 19.45
C PRO A 212 17.80 -4.50 20.24
N ARG A 213 17.28 -5.61 19.70
CA ARG A 213 16.27 -6.41 20.38
C ARG A 213 16.89 -7.21 21.52
N ARG A 214 16.55 -6.88 22.76
CA ARG A 214 16.97 -7.57 23.98
C ARG A 214 15.81 -8.29 24.64
N SER A 215 14.74 -7.55 24.94
CA SER A 215 13.48 -8.06 25.52
C SER A 215 12.32 -7.43 24.77
N ALA A 216 11.87 -8.10 23.71
CA ALA A 216 10.89 -7.55 22.76
C ALA A 216 9.61 -7.05 23.49
N LEU A 217 9.02 -7.86 24.38
CA LEU A 217 7.80 -7.43 25.09
C LEU A 217 8.04 -6.16 25.90
N ARG A 218 9.13 -6.08 26.67
CA ARG A 218 9.42 -4.90 27.49
C ARG A 218 9.64 -3.67 26.61
N GLN A 219 10.39 -3.82 25.52
CA GLN A 219 10.65 -2.71 24.59
C GLN A 219 9.37 -2.24 23.89
N VAL A 220 8.47 -3.17 23.52
CA VAL A 220 7.14 -2.83 22.97
C VAL A 220 6.32 -2.08 24.01
N LEU A 221 6.26 -2.55 25.26
CA LEU A 221 5.53 -1.87 26.35
C LEU A 221 6.11 -0.48 26.67
N GLU A 222 7.44 -0.30 26.59
CA GLU A 222 8.12 0.99 26.76
C GLU A 222 7.71 2.00 25.68
N VAL A 223 7.50 1.55 24.43
CA VAL A 223 6.99 2.43 23.36
C VAL A 223 5.52 2.73 23.58
N ILE A 224 4.69 1.73 23.85
CA ILE A 224 3.25 1.92 24.14
C ILE A 224 3.03 2.89 25.30
N GLY A 225 3.82 2.77 26.38
CA GLY A 225 3.72 3.65 27.53
C GLY A 225 4.06 5.13 27.28
N LYS A 226 4.75 5.43 26.16
CA LYS A 226 4.98 6.83 25.72
C LYS A 226 3.78 7.38 24.94
N HIS A 227 2.88 6.50 24.48
CA HIS A 227 1.72 6.76 23.65
C HIS A 227 0.44 6.32 24.37
N ASP A 228 0.28 6.74 25.64
CA ASP A 228 -0.85 6.34 26.47
C ASP A 228 -2.19 6.73 25.83
N GLY A 229 -3.06 5.73 25.63
CA GLY A 229 -4.36 5.92 24.97
C GLY A 229 -4.30 6.11 23.44
N GLU A 230 -3.11 6.14 22.84
CA GLU A 230 -2.95 6.32 21.38
C GLU A 230 -2.85 4.98 20.64
N SER A 231 -3.33 4.96 19.40
CA SER A 231 -3.37 3.75 18.57
C SER A 231 -2.03 3.41 17.93
N GLY A 232 -1.69 2.11 17.89
CA GLY A 232 -0.47 1.63 17.25
C GLY A 232 -0.53 0.24 16.66
N ILE A 233 0.47 -0.08 15.84
CA ILE A 233 0.61 -1.36 15.14
C ILE A 233 1.94 -2.00 15.52
N VAL A 234 1.92 -3.31 15.87
CA VAL A 234 3.15 -4.09 16.10
C VAL A 234 3.23 -5.22 15.09
N TYR A 235 4.21 -5.14 14.19
CA TYR A 235 4.45 -6.16 13.17
C TYR A 235 5.31 -7.32 13.69
N CYS A 236 4.86 -8.54 13.43
CA CYS A 236 5.54 -9.80 13.73
C CYS A 236 5.66 -10.67 12.49
N ASN A 237 6.74 -11.45 12.35
CA ASN A 237 6.98 -12.29 11.18
C ASN A 237 6.13 -13.59 11.16
N SER A 238 5.42 -13.95 12.23
CA SER A 238 4.65 -15.18 12.29
C SER A 238 3.27 -15.01 12.93
N ARG A 239 2.31 -15.84 12.48
CA ARG A 239 0.93 -15.90 13.02
C ARG A 239 0.95 -16.14 14.54
N ASN A 240 1.67 -17.18 14.97
CA ASN A 240 1.83 -17.50 16.39
C ASN A 240 2.54 -16.38 17.19
N GLY A 241 3.46 -15.63 16.55
CA GLY A 241 4.10 -14.45 17.14
C GLY A 241 3.09 -13.37 17.45
N THR A 242 2.16 -13.07 16.52
CA THR A 242 1.12 -12.06 16.70
C THR A 242 0.15 -12.42 17.81
N GLU A 243 -0.31 -13.69 17.85
CA GLU A 243 -1.24 -14.16 18.89
C GLU A 243 -0.60 -14.11 20.29
N ARG A 244 0.64 -14.61 20.42
CA ARG A 244 1.37 -14.58 21.70
C ARG A 244 1.65 -13.17 22.17
N LEU A 245 2.03 -12.27 21.27
CA LEU A 245 2.29 -10.89 21.65
C LEU A 245 1.00 -10.19 22.10
N ALA A 246 -0.10 -10.31 21.35
CA ALA A 246 -1.38 -9.73 21.71
C ALA A 246 -1.87 -10.24 23.09
N ALA A 247 -1.75 -11.54 23.36
CA ALA A 247 -2.09 -12.11 24.68
C ALA A 247 -1.25 -11.50 25.81
N ARG A 248 0.09 -11.40 25.61
CA ARG A 248 0.99 -10.81 26.60
C ARG A 248 0.78 -9.31 26.81
N LEU A 249 0.39 -8.57 25.78
CA LEU A 249 0.04 -7.16 25.91
C LEU A 249 -1.25 -7.02 26.76
N LYS A 250 -2.25 -7.87 26.52
CA LYS A 250 -3.48 -7.91 27.35
C LYS A 250 -3.19 -8.21 28.82
N GLU A 251 -2.32 -9.17 29.11
CA GLU A 251 -1.87 -9.51 30.47
C GLU A 251 -1.19 -8.30 31.16
N ASN A 252 -0.65 -7.35 30.39
CA ASN A 252 -0.04 -6.11 30.89
C ASN A 252 -0.97 -4.89 30.80
N GLY A 253 -2.29 -5.11 30.61
CA GLY A 253 -3.29 -4.05 30.64
C GLY A 253 -3.44 -3.25 29.34
N VAL A 254 -2.87 -3.71 28.21
CA VAL A 254 -3.01 -3.05 26.91
C VAL A 254 -4.14 -3.70 26.11
N GLU A 255 -5.10 -2.92 25.64
CA GLU A 255 -6.15 -3.39 24.73
C GLU A 255 -5.55 -3.73 23.36
N ALA A 256 -5.22 -5.00 23.16
CA ALA A 256 -4.52 -5.48 21.96
C ALA A 256 -5.23 -6.69 21.33
N ALA A 257 -5.18 -6.82 20.00
CA ALA A 257 -5.69 -7.98 19.28
C ALA A 257 -4.73 -8.46 18.18
N PRO A 258 -4.73 -9.77 17.85
CA PRO A 258 -3.96 -10.28 16.73
C PRO A 258 -4.66 -10.01 15.39
N TYR A 259 -3.86 -9.93 14.30
CA TYR A 259 -4.37 -9.90 12.94
C TYR A 259 -3.41 -10.63 11.98
N HIS A 260 -3.88 -11.71 11.36
CA HIS A 260 -3.11 -12.46 10.36
C HIS A 260 -4.02 -13.28 9.44
N ALA A 261 -3.53 -13.68 8.28
CA ALA A 261 -4.29 -14.39 7.25
C ALA A 261 -4.84 -15.76 7.68
N GLY A 262 -4.28 -16.37 8.75
CA GLY A 262 -4.76 -17.64 9.29
C GLY A 262 -5.98 -17.55 10.21
N MET A 263 -6.43 -16.32 10.55
CA MET A 263 -7.65 -16.12 11.33
C MET A 263 -8.88 -16.27 10.44
N ASP A 264 -9.99 -16.62 11.06
CA ASP A 264 -11.30 -16.59 10.39
C ASP A 264 -11.67 -15.16 9.98
N ALA A 265 -12.40 -15.04 8.85
CA ALA A 265 -12.71 -13.74 8.24
C ALA A 265 -13.51 -12.82 9.17
N ALA A 266 -14.45 -13.37 9.95
CA ALA A 266 -15.26 -12.59 10.88
C ALA A 266 -14.42 -12.05 12.06
N ALA A 267 -13.48 -12.84 12.57
CA ALA A 267 -12.57 -12.39 13.63
C ALA A 267 -11.62 -11.30 13.11
N ARG A 268 -11.12 -11.41 11.88
CA ARG A 268 -10.30 -10.34 11.26
C ARG A 268 -11.08 -9.05 11.12
N SER A 269 -12.31 -9.12 10.61
CA SER A 269 -13.16 -7.93 10.44
C SER A 269 -13.44 -7.25 11.78
N ARG A 270 -13.83 -8.03 12.80
CA ARG A 270 -14.07 -7.49 14.15
C ARG A 270 -12.84 -6.79 14.74
N ASN A 271 -11.66 -7.40 14.65
CA ASN A 271 -10.43 -6.81 15.21
C ASN A 271 -10.03 -5.54 14.45
N GLN A 272 -10.19 -5.53 13.13
CA GLN A 272 -9.95 -4.35 12.28
C GLN A 272 -10.92 -3.21 12.61
N GLU A 273 -12.22 -3.50 12.70
CA GLU A 273 -13.25 -2.50 13.05
C GLU A 273 -13.04 -1.93 14.44
N ALA A 274 -12.73 -2.79 15.41
CA ALA A 274 -12.44 -2.35 16.77
C ALA A 274 -11.20 -1.43 16.84
N PHE A 275 -10.16 -1.71 16.06
CA PHE A 275 -9.00 -0.85 15.96
C PHE A 275 -9.31 0.50 15.28
N ILE A 276 -10.12 0.49 14.23
CA ILE A 276 -10.54 1.72 13.52
C ILE A 276 -11.40 2.62 14.42
N ARG A 277 -12.22 2.02 15.32
CA ARG A 277 -13.12 2.74 16.24
C ARG A 277 -12.49 3.10 17.59
N ASP A 278 -11.20 2.86 17.77
CA ASP A 278 -10.48 3.08 19.04
C ASP A 278 -10.92 2.17 20.21
N ASP A 279 -11.67 1.09 19.92
CA ASP A 279 -11.99 0.04 20.91
C ASP A 279 -10.77 -0.85 21.22
N LEU A 280 -9.75 -0.82 20.36
CA LEU A 280 -8.46 -1.47 20.53
C LEU A 280 -7.34 -0.45 20.34
N GLN A 281 -6.44 -0.38 21.32
CA GLN A 281 -5.25 0.47 21.24
C GLN A 281 -4.20 -0.10 20.27
N VAL A 282 -3.96 -1.43 20.29
CA VAL A 282 -2.86 -2.05 19.56
C VAL A 282 -3.34 -3.22 18.70
N ILE A 283 -2.92 -3.23 17.45
CA ILE A 283 -2.99 -4.42 16.60
C ILE A 283 -1.60 -5.07 16.51
N CYS A 284 -1.51 -6.34 16.92
CA CYS A 284 -0.35 -7.19 16.66
C CYS A 284 -0.58 -7.92 15.33
N ALA A 285 0.24 -7.67 14.32
CA ALA A 285 -0.07 -8.09 12.96
C ALA A 285 1.09 -8.77 12.24
N THR A 286 0.77 -9.63 11.28
CA THR A 286 1.66 -9.95 10.17
C THR A 286 1.47 -8.92 9.05
N ILE A 287 2.25 -9.03 7.96
CA ILE A 287 2.09 -8.21 6.74
C ILE A 287 0.66 -8.26 6.16
N ALA A 288 -0.18 -9.23 6.60
CA ALA A 288 -1.59 -9.32 6.20
C ALA A 288 -2.44 -8.12 6.71
N PHE A 289 -2.02 -7.46 7.79
CA PHE A 289 -2.59 -6.18 8.24
C PHE A 289 -1.89 -5.06 7.48
N GLY A 290 -2.27 -4.91 6.25
CA GLY A 290 -1.53 -4.09 5.33
C GLY A 290 -2.42 -3.18 4.50
N MET A 291 -2.57 -3.54 3.24
CA MET A 291 -3.30 -2.75 2.27
C MET A 291 -4.78 -2.63 2.65
N GLY A 292 -5.34 -1.42 2.62
CA GLY A 292 -6.74 -1.14 2.96
C GLY A 292 -7.00 -0.53 4.34
N ILE A 293 -6.02 -0.45 5.22
CA ILE A 293 -6.18 0.19 6.51
C ILE A 293 -5.97 1.70 6.38
N ASP A 294 -7.03 2.46 6.61
CA ASP A 294 -7.01 3.93 6.50
C ASP A 294 -7.39 4.60 7.83
N LYS A 295 -6.66 4.25 8.90
CA LYS A 295 -6.72 4.95 10.19
C LYS A 295 -5.70 6.09 10.17
N PRO A 296 -6.14 7.37 10.30
CA PRO A 296 -5.24 8.52 10.13
C PRO A 296 -4.29 8.74 11.30
N ASP A 297 -4.68 8.35 12.49
CA ASP A 297 -4.12 8.74 13.79
C ASP A 297 -3.30 7.61 14.47
N VAL A 298 -2.71 6.72 13.71
CA VAL A 298 -1.75 5.73 14.23
C VAL A 298 -0.49 6.47 14.70
N ARG A 299 -0.19 6.42 15.99
CA ARG A 299 0.93 7.15 16.61
C ARG A 299 2.23 6.37 16.66
N PHE A 300 2.18 5.05 16.58
CA PHE A 300 3.41 4.25 16.53
C PHE A 300 3.24 3.01 15.65
N VAL A 301 4.35 2.66 14.98
CA VAL A 301 4.50 1.39 14.28
C VAL A 301 5.78 0.73 14.78
N ILE A 302 5.65 -0.47 15.35
CA ILE A 302 6.78 -1.23 15.87
C ILE A 302 6.98 -2.48 15.02
N HIS A 303 8.19 -2.71 14.54
CA HIS A 303 8.60 -3.99 13.96
C HIS A 303 9.34 -4.79 15.03
N GLN A 304 8.67 -5.82 15.58
CA GLN A 304 9.29 -6.72 16.54
C GLN A 304 10.37 -7.60 15.90
N ASP A 305 10.21 -7.91 14.64
CA ASP A 305 11.11 -8.72 13.84
C ASP A 305 11.53 -7.95 12.58
N LEU A 306 12.71 -8.29 12.00
CA LEU A 306 13.21 -7.64 10.78
C LEU A 306 12.26 -7.88 9.59
N PRO A 307 11.78 -6.83 8.91
CA PRO A 307 11.02 -6.96 7.66
C PRO A 307 11.83 -7.63 6.56
N LYS A 308 11.14 -8.20 5.58
CA LYS A 308 11.76 -8.90 4.44
C LYS A 308 12.57 -7.95 3.54
N ASN A 309 12.13 -6.70 3.41
CA ASN A 309 12.71 -5.70 2.53
C ASN A 309 12.35 -4.28 3.00
N LEU A 310 13.05 -3.29 2.44
CA LEU A 310 12.91 -1.90 2.82
C LEU A 310 11.62 -1.25 2.27
N GLU A 311 11.10 -1.71 1.14
CA GLU A 311 9.84 -1.23 0.57
C GLU A 311 8.64 -1.60 1.45
N GLY A 312 8.58 -2.88 1.89
CA GLY A 312 7.57 -3.33 2.85
C GLY A 312 7.65 -2.57 4.16
N TYR A 313 8.86 -2.40 4.69
CA TYR A 313 9.10 -1.58 5.89
C TYR A 313 8.56 -0.15 5.72
N TYR A 314 8.86 0.49 4.58
CA TYR A 314 8.37 1.84 4.28
C TYR A 314 6.84 1.89 4.16
N GLN A 315 6.22 0.91 3.52
CA GLN A 315 4.75 0.82 3.42
C GLN A 315 4.09 0.59 4.79
N GLU A 316 4.68 -0.25 5.63
CA GLU A 316 4.19 -0.57 6.97
C GLU A 316 4.33 0.63 7.91
N THR A 317 5.49 1.29 7.93
CA THR A 317 5.69 2.52 8.70
C THR A 317 4.86 3.70 8.17
N GLY A 318 4.62 3.74 6.87
CA GLY A 318 3.75 4.74 6.22
C GLY A 318 2.28 4.73 6.67
N ARG A 319 1.87 3.76 7.50
CA ARG A 319 0.55 3.76 8.15
C ARG A 319 0.47 4.73 9.32
N ALA A 320 1.60 5.05 9.91
CA ALA A 320 1.68 6.01 11.00
C ALA A 320 1.53 7.45 10.50
N GLY A 321 0.91 8.31 11.32
CA GLY A 321 0.87 9.75 11.11
C GLY A 321 0.30 10.20 9.78
N ARG A 322 -0.77 9.59 9.26
CA ARG A 322 -1.41 10.00 8.01
C ARG A 322 -2.12 11.35 8.11
N ASP A 323 -2.44 11.76 9.30
CA ASP A 323 -2.97 13.08 9.65
C ASP A 323 -1.89 14.19 9.68
N GLY A 324 -0.61 13.82 9.45
CA GLY A 324 0.53 14.74 9.48
C GLY A 324 1.12 14.97 10.87
N LEU A 325 0.53 14.43 11.92
CA LEU A 325 1.08 14.52 13.28
C LEU A 325 2.26 13.55 13.46
N SER A 326 3.10 13.84 14.46
CA SER A 326 4.28 13.03 14.76
C SER A 326 3.91 11.60 15.13
N ALA A 327 4.72 10.63 14.66
CA ALA A 327 4.54 9.22 14.97
C ALA A 327 5.89 8.49 15.03
N ASP A 328 6.00 7.53 15.95
CA ASP A 328 7.20 6.72 16.15
C ASP A 328 7.21 5.46 15.27
N CYS A 329 8.32 5.23 14.57
CA CYS A 329 8.57 4.02 13.76
C CYS A 329 9.79 3.29 14.35
N VAL A 330 9.54 2.23 15.12
CA VAL A 330 10.59 1.52 15.88
C VAL A 330 10.84 0.14 15.28
N LEU A 331 12.08 -0.13 14.87
CA LEU A 331 12.56 -1.44 14.48
C LEU A 331 13.38 -2.07 15.60
N LEU A 332 12.94 -3.22 16.13
CA LEU A 332 13.73 -4.04 17.05
C LEU A 332 14.58 -5.02 16.24
N PHE A 333 15.87 -4.72 16.11
CA PHE A 333 16.79 -5.49 15.27
C PHE A 333 17.61 -6.51 16.07
N ASN A 334 17.72 -7.72 15.50
CA ASN A 334 18.65 -8.75 15.99
C ASN A 334 19.23 -9.52 14.78
N ALA A 335 20.52 -9.79 14.79
CA ALA A 335 21.19 -10.52 13.71
C ALA A 335 20.58 -11.91 13.44
N SER A 336 19.98 -12.58 14.45
CA SER A 336 19.28 -13.84 14.26
C SER A 336 18.05 -13.73 13.33
N ASP A 337 17.51 -12.52 13.14
CA ASP A 337 16.39 -12.33 12.21
C ASP A 337 16.85 -12.44 10.75
N VAL A 338 18.08 -12.03 10.47
CA VAL A 338 18.68 -12.21 9.14
C VAL A 338 18.74 -13.69 8.78
N THR A 339 19.20 -14.54 9.71
CA THR A 339 19.24 -16.00 9.53
C THR A 339 17.86 -16.58 9.26
N LYS A 340 16.83 -16.13 10.01
CA LYS A 340 15.44 -16.58 9.79
C LYS A 340 14.91 -16.15 8.41
N GLN A 341 15.13 -14.89 8.03
CA GLN A 341 14.70 -14.39 6.71
C GLN A 341 15.43 -15.11 5.57
N THR A 342 16.74 -15.40 5.73
CA THR A 342 17.49 -16.20 4.77
C THR A 342 16.89 -17.60 4.64
N GLY A 343 16.49 -18.27 5.77
CA GLY A 343 15.80 -19.55 5.74
C GLY A 343 14.54 -19.52 4.87
N PHE A 344 13.67 -18.52 5.03
CA PHE A 344 12.48 -18.36 4.19
C PHE A 344 12.78 -18.09 2.71
N ILE A 345 13.90 -17.44 2.41
CA ILE A 345 14.34 -17.21 1.04
C ILE A 345 14.78 -18.52 0.39
N GLU A 346 15.50 -19.36 1.10
CA GLU A 346 15.98 -20.66 0.58
C GLU A 346 14.85 -21.68 0.31
N GLU A 347 13.68 -21.49 0.93
CA GLU A 347 12.47 -22.30 0.68
C GLU A 347 11.78 -21.99 -0.66
N LYS A 348 12.16 -20.91 -1.35
CA LYS A 348 11.59 -20.56 -2.67
C LYS A 348 12.16 -21.49 -3.76
N ASP A 349 11.32 -21.92 -4.68
CA ASP A 349 11.73 -22.83 -5.78
C ASP A 349 12.59 -22.14 -6.85
N ASP A 350 12.29 -20.89 -7.17
CA ASP A 350 12.94 -20.15 -8.26
C ASP A 350 14.24 -19.48 -7.81
N GLU A 351 15.36 -19.76 -8.51
CA GLU A 351 16.69 -19.20 -8.19
C GLU A 351 16.75 -17.68 -8.41
N HIS A 352 16.06 -17.17 -9.43
CA HIS A 352 16.02 -15.74 -9.69
C HIS A 352 15.28 -15.01 -8.58
N GLU A 353 14.12 -15.55 -8.14
CA GLU A 353 13.40 -15.00 -7.00
C GLU A 353 14.23 -15.04 -5.70
N ARG A 354 15.01 -16.12 -5.47
CA ARG A 354 15.93 -16.20 -4.33
C ARG A 354 16.99 -15.10 -4.40
N ALA A 355 17.60 -14.91 -5.57
CA ALA A 355 18.63 -13.89 -5.75
C ALA A 355 18.09 -12.47 -5.51
N VAL A 356 16.92 -12.13 -6.04
CA VAL A 356 16.24 -10.85 -5.81
C VAL A 356 15.91 -10.68 -4.31
N ALA A 357 15.33 -11.70 -3.68
CA ALA A 357 14.96 -11.64 -2.27
C ALA A 357 16.18 -11.45 -1.35
N ARG A 358 17.33 -12.10 -1.66
CA ARG A 358 18.59 -11.89 -0.92
C ARG A 358 19.08 -10.45 -1.06
N GLN A 359 19.03 -9.87 -2.26
CA GLN A 359 19.41 -8.47 -2.49
C GLN A 359 18.53 -7.51 -1.68
N LEU A 360 17.21 -7.71 -1.70
CA LEU A 360 16.25 -6.88 -0.96
C LEU A 360 16.48 -6.99 0.56
N LEU A 361 16.75 -8.21 1.06
CA LEU A 361 17.09 -8.43 2.48
C LEU A 361 18.39 -7.71 2.85
N GLN A 362 19.43 -7.76 2.01
CA GLN A 362 20.70 -7.05 2.27
C GLN A 362 20.48 -5.54 2.40
N GLN A 363 19.62 -4.94 1.59
CA GLN A 363 19.28 -3.51 1.68
C GLN A 363 18.55 -3.19 3.00
N MET A 364 17.65 -4.07 3.46
CA MET A 364 16.99 -3.92 4.76
C MET A 364 17.98 -4.04 5.93
N VAL A 365 18.91 -4.97 5.86
CA VAL A 365 19.99 -5.12 6.85
C VAL A 365 20.91 -3.90 6.86
N HIS A 366 21.30 -3.41 5.67
CA HIS A 366 22.08 -2.18 5.55
C HIS A 366 21.37 -1.00 6.23
N TYR A 367 20.08 -0.83 6.00
CA TYR A 367 19.29 0.19 6.70
C TYR A 367 19.35 0.03 8.22
N ALA A 368 19.15 -1.21 8.71
CA ALA A 368 19.12 -1.49 10.15
C ALA A 368 20.47 -1.21 10.82
N GLU A 369 21.58 -1.53 10.17
CA GLU A 369 22.96 -1.38 10.69
C GLU A 369 23.59 -0.02 10.38
N SER A 370 23.04 0.74 9.45
CA SER A 370 23.56 2.04 9.03
C SER A 370 23.66 3.03 10.20
N ARG A 371 24.73 3.81 10.21
CA ARG A 371 24.92 4.96 11.10
C ARG A 371 24.53 6.30 10.46
N GLN A 372 24.17 6.27 9.19
CA GLN A 372 23.68 7.45 8.48
C GLN A 372 22.27 7.82 8.96
N CYS A 373 21.84 9.03 8.65
CA CYS A 373 20.46 9.45 8.87
C CYS A 373 19.46 8.43 8.25
N ARG A 374 18.53 7.90 9.08
CA ARG A 374 17.57 6.87 8.64
C ARG A 374 16.74 7.34 7.44
N GLN A 375 16.36 8.61 7.46
CA GLN A 375 15.58 9.21 6.39
C GLN A 375 16.38 9.31 5.10
N ARG A 376 17.66 9.68 5.18
CA ARG A 376 18.57 9.67 4.02
C ARG A 376 18.65 8.28 3.39
N VAL A 377 18.90 7.24 4.19
CA VAL A 377 19.01 5.86 3.68
C VAL A 377 17.71 5.40 3.00
N LEU A 378 16.55 5.77 3.57
CA LEU A 378 15.24 5.47 2.97
C LEU A 378 15.04 6.22 1.64
N LEU A 379 15.35 7.50 1.58
CA LEU A 379 15.18 8.31 0.38
C LEU A 379 16.16 7.90 -0.73
N ASP A 380 17.42 7.66 -0.38
CA ASP A 380 18.45 7.17 -1.32
C ASP A 380 18.02 5.82 -1.95
N TYR A 381 17.38 4.93 -1.16
CA TYR A 381 16.82 3.67 -1.68
C TYR A 381 15.80 3.90 -2.81
N PHE A 382 14.95 4.92 -2.68
CA PHE A 382 13.95 5.30 -3.69
C PHE A 382 14.50 6.27 -4.75
N SER A 383 15.84 6.49 -4.79
CA SER A 383 16.51 7.43 -5.70
C SER A 383 16.08 8.88 -5.51
N GLU A 384 15.62 9.22 -4.30
CA GLU A 384 15.32 10.59 -3.91
C GLU A 384 16.46 11.17 -3.06
N LYS A 385 16.99 12.30 -3.48
CA LYS A 385 18.09 12.96 -2.79
C LYS A 385 17.59 13.68 -1.52
N PHE A 386 18.21 13.38 -0.39
CA PHE A 386 17.97 14.11 0.84
C PHE A 386 18.92 15.30 0.95
N GLU A 387 18.42 16.52 0.79
CA GLU A 387 19.22 17.74 0.71
C GLU A 387 19.76 18.19 2.07
N GLU A 388 19.09 17.83 3.17
CA GLU A 388 19.48 18.24 4.50
C GLU A 388 20.65 17.40 5.04
N GLU A 389 21.45 17.98 5.93
CA GLU A 389 22.57 17.30 6.57
C GLU A 389 22.12 16.17 7.50
N ASN A 390 21.01 16.41 8.25
CA ASN A 390 20.35 15.42 9.09
C ASN A 390 18.83 15.73 9.22
N CYS A 391 18.02 14.73 9.55
CA CYS A 391 16.57 14.89 9.68
C CYS A 391 16.11 15.42 11.05
N ARG A 392 17.00 15.58 12.03
CA ARG A 392 16.72 16.01 13.42
C ARG A 392 15.63 15.20 14.14
N ALA A 393 15.32 14.00 13.66
CA ALA A 393 14.21 13.18 14.16
C ALA A 393 14.57 11.71 14.39
N CYS A 394 15.49 11.13 13.62
CA CYS A 394 15.86 9.72 13.78
C CYS A 394 16.91 9.49 14.88
N ASP A 395 17.01 8.24 15.34
CA ASP A 395 17.99 7.81 16.36
C ASP A 395 19.43 8.24 16.04
N ASN A 396 19.89 8.03 14.80
CA ASN A 396 21.25 8.35 14.39
C ASN A 396 21.53 9.87 14.35
N CYS A 397 20.51 10.70 14.15
CA CYS A 397 20.65 12.16 14.15
C CYS A 397 20.55 12.76 15.56
N LEU A 398 19.72 12.17 16.43
CA LEU A 398 19.52 12.64 17.81
C LEU A 398 20.59 12.12 18.77
N GLU A 399 21.07 10.89 18.56
CA GLU A 399 22.02 10.20 19.40
C GLU A 399 23.15 9.63 18.53
N PRO A 400 24.02 10.49 17.93
CA PRO A 400 25.12 10.03 17.10
C PRO A 400 26.04 9.07 17.88
N LYS A 401 26.21 7.87 17.36
CA LYS A 401 27.14 6.91 17.97
C LYS A 401 28.56 7.29 17.59
N GLU A 402 29.43 7.51 18.58
CA GLU A 402 30.83 7.74 18.35
C GLU A 402 31.47 6.58 17.56
N THR A 403 32.19 6.92 16.51
CA THR A 403 33.02 5.96 15.78
C THR A 403 34.36 5.92 16.53
N PHE A 404 34.68 4.80 17.13
CA PHE A 404 36.05 4.48 17.45
C PHE A 404 36.70 3.97 16.16
N ASP A 405 37.67 4.74 15.63
CA ASP A 405 38.57 4.30 14.56
C ASP A 405 39.46 3.15 15.04
#